data_ba17a4f368462d4bce2671693946a238
#
_entry.id   ba17a4f368462d4bce2671693946a238
#
_cell.length_a   1.000
_cell.length_b   1.000
_cell.length_c   1.000
_cell.angle_alpha   90.00
_cell.angle_beta   90.00
_cell.angle_gamma   90.00
#
_symmetry.space_group_name_H-M   'P 1'
#
loop_
_entity.id
_entity.type
_entity.pdbx_description
1 polymer ?
#
loop_
_entity_poly.entity_id
_entity_poly.type
_entity_poly.pdbx_seq_one_letter_code
_entity_poly.pdbx_strand_id
1 'polypeptide(L)'
;MRDKNAVALTPPMGWNSWDVYGPSVNEEQLLGNAQYMADHLKEFGWEYVVCDIQWSEPNAGQQPLLDYVPSDYVPFAWITMDEYGRQLPAVERFPSAAGGKGFGPIAEKIHSMGLKFGIHIMRGVPRL
;
A
#
# COMPACT_ATOMS: atom_id res chain seq x y z
N MET A 1 -2.44 -35.96 1.01
CA MET A 1 -3.12 -34.68 1.37
C MET A 1 -2.04 -33.67 1.64
N ARG A 2 -2.09 -32.48 0.99
CA ARG A 2 -1.18 -31.39 1.38
C ARG A 2 -1.60 -30.92 2.77
N ASP A 3 -0.64 -30.79 3.69
CA ASP A 3 -0.89 -30.21 5.00
C ASP A 3 -1.39 -28.78 4.80
N LYS A 4 -2.60 -28.51 5.23
CA LYS A 4 -3.21 -27.16 5.12
C LYS A 4 -2.44 -26.08 5.89
N ASN A 5 -1.66 -26.49 6.87
CA ASN A 5 -0.86 -25.58 7.71
C ASN A 5 0.56 -25.36 7.15
N ALA A 6 0.96 -26.09 6.10
CA ALA A 6 2.30 -25.97 5.53
C ALA A 6 2.59 -24.57 4.92
N VAL A 7 1.54 -23.78 4.65
CA VAL A 7 1.67 -22.46 4.02
C VAL A 7 1.95 -21.36 5.04
N ALA A 8 1.57 -21.55 6.31
CA ALA A 8 1.72 -20.54 7.36
C ALA A 8 2.02 -21.23 8.70
N LEU A 9 3.23 -21.74 8.83
CA LEU A 9 3.70 -22.41 10.06
C LEU A 9 3.90 -21.44 11.22
N THR A 10 4.14 -20.18 10.91
CA THR A 10 4.32 -19.07 11.88
C THR A 10 3.48 -17.88 11.45
N PRO A 11 3.14 -16.96 12.37
CA PRO A 11 2.52 -15.70 12.01
C PRO A 11 3.40 -14.93 11.01
N PRO A 12 2.79 -14.26 10.01
CA PRO A 12 3.55 -13.42 9.08
C PRO A 12 4.21 -12.26 9.84
N MET A 13 5.45 -11.97 9.50
CA MET A 13 6.19 -10.82 10.03
C MET A 13 6.41 -9.81 8.92
N GLY A 14 6.07 -8.56 9.18
CA GLY A 14 6.19 -7.53 8.16
C GLY A 14 5.93 -6.13 8.70
N TRP A 15 6.14 -5.16 7.82
CA TRP A 15 5.91 -3.75 8.06
C TRP A 15 4.69 -3.28 7.26
N ASN A 16 3.87 -2.47 7.90
CA ASN A 16 2.71 -1.83 7.30
C ASN A 16 2.90 -0.30 7.34
N SER A 17 2.63 0.37 6.23
CA SER A 17 2.87 1.81 6.11
C SER A 17 1.98 2.66 7.00
N TRP A 18 0.81 2.18 7.41
CA TRP A 18 -0.15 2.94 8.18
C TRP A 18 0.37 3.38 9.54
N ASP A 19 1.07 2.50 10.23
CA ASP A 19 1.53 2.76 11.59
C ASP A 19 2.55 3.91 11.69
N VAL A 20 3.19 4.25 10.57
CA VAL A 20 4.20 5.32 10.51
C VAL A 20 3.71 6.54 9.73
N TYR A 21 3.08 6.32 8.58
CA TYR A 21 2.73 7.39 7.64
C TYR A 21 1.22 7.61 7.50
N GLY A 22 0.39 6.77 8.13
CA GLY A 22 -1.05 6.81 7.89
C GLY A 22 -1.37 6.74 6.40
N PRO A 23 -2.24 7.60 5.90
CA PRO A 23 -2.62 7.60 4.48
C PRO A 23 -1.55 8.23 3.56
N SER A 24 -0.51 8.88 4.11
CA SER A 24 0.37 9.78 3.36
C SER A 24 1.58 9.12 2.71
N VAL A 25 1.80 7.82 2.92
CA VAL A 25 2.98 7.12 2.38
C VAL A 25 3.16 7.36 0.89
N ASN A 26 4.40 7.57 0.46
CA ASN A 26 4.80 7.68 -0.94
C ASN A 26 5.79 6.59 -1.34
N GLU A 27 6.13 6.55 -2.63
CA GLU A 27 7.04 5.53 -3.18
C GLU A 27 8.41 5.53 -2.52
N GLU A 28 9.01 6.70 -2.30
CA GLU A 28 10.33 6.82 -1.68
C GLU A 28 10.33 6.25 -0.26
N GLN A 29 9.33 6.62 0.53
CA GLN A 29 9.17 6.13 1.91
C GLN A 29 8.94 4.63 1.94
N LEU A 30 8.07 4.12 1.06
CA LEU A 30 7.77 2.69 0.96
C LEU A 30 9.02 1.87 0.62
N LEU A 31 9.76 2.30 -0.40
CA LEU A 31 10.99 1.63 -0.83
C LEU A 31 12.13 1.79 0.17
N GLY A 32 12.23 2.92 0.85
CA GLY A 32 13.22 3.14 1.91
C GLY A 32 13.02 2.20 3.09
N ASN A 33 11.78 2.01 3.54
CA ASN A 33 11.47 1.04 4.60
C ASN A 33 11.69 -0.41 4.14
N ALA A 34 11.36 -0.73 2.87
CA ALA A 34 11.66 -2.03 2.30
C ALA A 34 13.16 -2.32 2.28
N GLN A 35 13.98 -1.34 1.88
CA GLN A 35 15.44 -1.49 1.89
C GLN A 35 15.97 -1.71 3.30
N TYR A 36 15.53 -0.91 4.27
CA TYR A 36 15.92 -1.09 5.67
C TYR A 36 15.56 -2.49 6.19
N MET A 37 14.36 -2.97 5.86
CA MET A 37 13.92 -4.31 6.25
C MET A 37 14.79 -5.40 5.59
N ALA A 38 15.14 -5.23 4.32
CA ALA A 38 16.00 -6.16 3.61
C ALA A 38 17.38 -6.27 4.23
N ASP A 39 17.94 -5.13 4.65
CA ASP A 39 19.30 -5.03 5.16
C ASP A 39 19.43 -5.48 6.62
N HIS A 40 18.38 -5.33 7.43
CA HIS A 40 18.48 -5.47 8.88
C HIS A 40 17.49 -6.45 9.53
N LEU A 41 16.37 -6.75 8.89
CA LEU A 41 15.30 -7.50 9.54
C LEU A 41 14.97 -8.83 8.82
N LYS A 42 15.31 -8.94 7.56
CA LYS A 42 14.98 -10.10 6.73
C LYS A 42 15.57 -11.41 7.30
N GLU A 43 16.79 -11.38 7.82
CA GLU A 43 17.43 -12.54 8.42
C GLU A 43 16.67 -13.10 9.64
N PHE A 44 15.85 -12.26 10.28
CA PHE A 44 15.00 -12.62 11.42
C PHE A 44 13.57 -13.02 11.02
N GLY A 45 13.30 -13.18 9.71
CA GLY A 45 12.02 -13.63 9.20
C GLY A 45 11.01 -12.52 8.87
N TRP A 46 11.43 -11.25 8.84
CA TRP A 46 10.60 -10.16 8.37
C TRP A 46 10.57 -10.14 6.84
N GLU A 47 9.40 -10.42 6.27
CA GLU A 47 9.29 -10.69 4.83
C GLU A 47 8.31 -9.78 4.10
N TYR A 48 7.31 -9.22 4.79
CA TYR A 48 6.19 -8.53 4.15
C TYR A 48 6.32 -7.02 4.25
N VAL A 49 6.25 -6.34 3.11
CA VAL A 49 6.12 -4.88 3.01
C VAL A 49 4.72 -4.58 2.49
N VAL A 50 3.92 -3.89 3.28
CA VAL A 50 2.52 -3.61 2.94
C VAL A 50 2.29 -2.12 2.80
N CYS A 51 1.82 -1.71 1.63
CA CYS A 51 1.24 -0.39 1.41
C CYS A 51 -0.22 -0.43 1.84
N ASP A 52 -0.57 0.32 2.88
CA ASP A 52 -1.93 0.36 3.40
C ASP A 52 -2.85 1.18 2.51
N ILE A 53 -4.10 1.33 2.90
CA ILE A 53 -5.18 1.98 2.16
C ILE A 53 -4.86 3.43 1.73
N GLN A 54 -5.70 3.98 0.88
CA GLN A 54 -5.64 5.36 0.34
C GLN A 54 -4.44 5.64 -0.60
N TRP A 55 -3.75 4.62 -1.05
CA TRP A 55 -2.68 4.76 -2.05
C TRP A 55 -3.17 5.28 -3.42
N SER A 56 -4.46 5.20 -3.69
CA SER A 56 -5.10 5.72 -4.91
C SER A 56 -5.53 7.19 -4.81
N GLU A 57 -5.35 7.82 -3.65
CA GLU A 57 -5.73 9.21 -3.42
C GLU A 57 -4.52 10.14 -3.58
N PRO A 58 -4.51 11.06 -4.57
CA PRO A 58 -3.36 11.95 -4.80
C PRO A 58 -2.97 12.79 -3.57
N ASN A 59 -3.97 13.28 -2.86
CA ASN A 59 -3.81 14.21 -1.73
C ASN A 59 -3.99 13.55 -0.36
N ALA A 60 -3.88 12.23 -0.26
CA ALA A 60 -4.02 11.54 1.01
C ALA A 60 -2.99 12.04 2.04
N GLY A 61 -3.45 12.32 3.24
CA GLY A 61 -2.64 12.87 4.33
C GLY A 61 -2.37 14.38 4.25
N GLN A 62 -2.78 15.06 3.19
CA GLN A 62 -2.64 16.52 3.06
C GLN A 62 -3.90 17.27 3.50
N GLN A 63 -5.01 16.58 3.64
CA GLN A 63 -6.22 17.19 4.18
C GLN A 63 -6.05 17.40 5.68
N PRO A 64 -6.51 18.55 6.22
CA PRO A 64 -6.59 18.68 7.66
C PRO A 64 -7.41 17.51 8.18
N LEU A 65 -6.94 16.89 9.27
CA LEU A 65 -7.73 15.96 10.04
C LEU A 65 -9.06 16.68 10.30
N LEU A 66 -10.11 16.26 9.63
CA LEU A 66 -11.41 16.85 9.80
C LEU A 66 -11.79 16.57 11.24
N ASP A 67 -11.72 17.59 12.09
CA ASP A 67 -12.36 17.56 13.39
C ASP A 67 -13.78 17.10 13.16
N TYR A 68 -14.07 15.86 13.57
CA TYR A 68 -15.37 15.22 13.57
C TYR A 68 -16.37 15.84 12.57
N VAL A 69 -16.39 15.33 11.36
CA VAL A 69 -17.47 15.65 10.43
C VAL A 69 -18.69 14.87 10.90
N PRO A 70 -19.77 15.56 11.33
CA PRO A 70 -21.04 14.88 11.58
C PRO A 70 -21.41 14.09 10.32
N SER A 71 -22.08 13.00 10.48
CA SER A 71 -22.41 11.92 9.53
C SER A 71 -22.89 12.30 8.12
N ASP A 72 -22.87 13.55 7.78
CA ASP A 72 -23.25 14.07 6.49
C ASP A 72 -22.07 14.04 5.55
N TYR A 73 -21.83 12.82 5.06
CA TYR A 73 -21.29 12.54 3.74
C TYR A 73 -20.18 13.50 3.26
N VAL A 74 -18.93 13.13 3.46
CA VAL A 74 -17.83 13.72 2.68
C VAL A 74 -17.98 13.18 1.25
N PRO A 75 -18.53 13.97 0.31
CA PRO A 75 -18.60 13.52 -1.06
C PRO A 75 -17.19 13.53 -1.63
N PHE A 76 -16.72 12.36 -2.04
CA PHE A 76 -15.60 12.16 -2.93
C PHE A 76 -14.21 12.40 -2.36
N ALA A 77 -13.60 11.36 -1.79
CA ALA A 77 -12.18 11.21 -1.95
C ALA A 77 -11.88 11.10 -3.45
N TRP A 78 -10.96 11.93 -3.95
CA TRP A 78 -10.50 11.85 -5.34
C TRP A 78 -9.64 10.60 -5.47
N ILE A 79 -10.25 9.53 -5.96
CA ILE A 79 -9.57 8.25 -6.15
C ILE A 79 -9.12 8.15 -7.60
N THR A 80 -7.86 7.85 -7.82
CA THR A 80 -7.35 7.52 -9.15
C THR A 80 -7.90 6.17 -9.57
N MET A 81 -8.62 6.12 -10.69
CA MET A 81 -9.25 4.92 -11.22
C MET A 81 -9.07 4.83 -12.73
N ASP A 82 -9.18 3.63 -13.26
CA ASP A 82 -9.32 3.42 -14.69
C ASP A 82 -10.78 3.47 -15.15
N GLU A 83 -10.99 3.28 -16.46
CA GLU A 83 -12.31 3.29 -17.09
C GLU A 83 -13.27 2.17 -16.60
N TYR A 84 -12.74 1.18 -15.91
CA TYR A 84 -13.51 0.07 -15.31
C TYR A 84 -13.76 0.25 -13.82
N GLY A 85 -13.37 1.40 -13.24
CA GLY A 85 -13.48 1.65 -11.80
C GLY A 85 -12.46 0.91 -10.94
N ARG A 86 -11.38 0.37 -11.53
CA ARG A 86 -10.29 -0.25 -10.76
C ARG A 86 -9.37 0.83 -10.24
N GLN A 87 -9.08 0.77 -8.95
CA GLN A 87 -8.18 1.73 -8.32
C GLN A 87 -6.77 1.62 -8.90
N LEU A 88 -6.17 2.77 -9.17
CA LEU A 88 -4.79 2.89 -9.63
C LEU A 88 -3.98 3.68 -8.59
N PRO A 89 -2.68 3.37 -8.40
CA PRO A 89 -1.83 4.18 -7.53
C PRO A 89 -1.76 5.62 -8.03
N ALA A 90 -1.90 6.58 -7.12
CA ALA A 90 -1.77 7.98 -7.43
C ALA A 90 -0.33 8.31 -7.86
N VAL A 91 -0.15 8.70 -9.11
CA VAL A 91 1.19 8.91 -9.70
C VAL A 91 1.97 10.05 -9.06
N GLU A 92 1.28 10.98 -8.42
CA GLU A 92 1.86 12.07 -7.64
C GLU A 92 2.65 11.55 -6.43
N ARG A 93 2.24 10.40 -5.90
CA ARG A 93 2.85 9.74 -4.74
C ARG A 93 3.66 8.51 -5.12
N PHE A 94 3.26 7.84 -6.18
CA PHE A 94 3.88 6.63 -6.71
C PHE A 94 4.25 6.81 -8.19
N PRO A 95 5.28 7.62 -8.50
CA PRO A 95 5.58 8.03 -9.88
C PRO A 95 5.93 6.86 -10.80
N SER A 96 6.48 5.77 -10.28
CA SER A 96 6.77 4.59 -11.10
C SER A 96 5.52 3.87 -11.62
N ALA A 97 4.35 4.15 -11.04
CA ALA A 97 3.05 3.61 -11.50
C ALA A 97 2.56 4.24 -12.80
N ALA A 98 3.19 5.31 -13.25
CA ALA A 98 2.79 6.04 -14.46
C ALA A 98 2.72 5.12 -15.69
N GLY A 99 1.83 5.49 -16.64
CA GLY A 99 1.64 4.71 -17.87
C GLY A 99 0.91 3.38 -17.66
N GLY A 100 0.07 3.28 -16.63
CA GLY A 100 -0.74 2.10 -16.35
C GLY A 100 0.02 0.92 -15.74
N LYS A 101 1.23 1.14 -15.25
CA LYS A 101 2.07 0.08 -14.66
C LYS A 101 1.58 -0.39 -13.28
N GLY A 102 0.71 0.39 -12.63
CA GLY A 102 0.25 0.08 -11.29
C GLY A 102 1.40 -0.06 -10.29
N PHE A 103 1.28 -0.97 -9.35
CA PHE A 103 2.37 -1.25 -8.40
C PHE A 103 3.46 -2.21 -8.97
N GLY A 104 3.40 -2.57 -10.24
CA GLY A 104 4.36 -3.50 -10.85
C GLY A 104 5.83 -3.14 -10.56
N PRO A 105 6.29 -1.92 -10.90
CA PRO A 105 7.69 -1.54 -10.67
C PRO A 105 8.13 -1.58 -9.20
N ILE A 106 7.25 -1.18 -8.28
CA ILE A 106 7.50 -1.22 -6.84
C ILE A 106 7.58 -2.67 -6.36
N ALA A 107 6.63 -3.50 -6.79
CA ALA A 107 6.63 -4.92 -6.44
C ALA A 107 7.89 -5.64 -6.93
N GLU A 108 8.30 -5.41 -8.19
CA GLU A 108 9.54 -5.95 -8.75
C GLU A 108 10.76 -5.52 -7.92
N LYS A 109 10.83 -4.25 -7.54
CA LYS A 109 11.92 -3.74 -6.70
C LYS A 109 11.96 -4.43 -5.34
N ILE A 110 10.83 -4.54 -4.66
CA ILE A 110 10.72 -5.20 -3.34
C ILE A 110 11.03 -6.70 -3.45
N HIS A 111 10.53 -7.37 -4.50
CA HIS A 111 10.85 -8.76 -4.76
C HIS A 111 12.35 -8.98 -5.03
N SER A 112 13.01 -8.04 -5.72
CA SER A 112 14.46 -8.12 -5.96
C SER A 112 15.29 -8.05 -4.67
N MET A 113 14.74 -7.46 -3.60
CA MET A 113 15.33 -7.47 -2.25
C MET A 113 15.08 -8.80 -1.51
N GLY A 114 14.29 -9.71 -2.11
CA GLY A 114 13.87 -10.98 -1.50
C GLY A 114 12.78 -10.81 -0.45
N LEU A 115 11.99 -9.75 -0.54
CA LEU A 115 10.82 -9.47 0.28
C LEU A 115 9.53 -9.71 -0.51
N LYS A 116 8.41 -9.73 0.18
CA LYS A 116 7.07 -9.86 -0.39
C LYS A 116 6.35 -8.53 -0.30
N PHE A 117 5.65 -8.15 -1.37
CA PHE A 117 4.87 -6.91 -1.42
C PHE A 117 3.38 -7.20 -1.32
N GLY A 118 2.68 -6.41 -0.52
CA GLY A 118 1.23 -6.45 -0.36
C GLY A 118 0.61 -5.06 -0.36
N ILE A 119 -0.69 -5.02 -0.65
CA ILE A 119 -1.49 -3.80 -0.55
C ILE A 119 -2.76 -4.08 0.24
N HIS A 120 -3.24 -3.08 0.96
CA HIS A 120 -4.60 -3.09 1.49
C HIS A 120 -5.50 -2.24 0.60
N ILE A 121 -6.77 -2.62 0.51
CA ILE A 121 -7.79 -1.87 -0.19
C ILE A 121 -8.95 -1.56 0.76
N MET A 122 -9.58 -0.41 0.57
CA MET A 122 -10.80 -0.07 1.27
C MET A 122 -11.94 -0.98 0.80
N ARG A 123 -12.86 -1.28 1.70
CA ARG A 123 -14.10 -1.97 1.36
C ARG A 123 -14.99 -1.07 0.49
N GLY A 124 -15.76 -1.70 -0.36
CA GLY A 124 -16.69 -1.03 -1.28
C GLY A 124 -16.15 -0.95 -2.70
N VAL A 125 -17.03 -0.62 -3.62
CA VAL A 125 -16.71 -0.39 -5.03
C VAL A 125 -16.85 1.10 -5.28
N PRO A 126 -15.81 1.78 -5.80
CA PRO A 126 -15.92 3.18 -6.19
C PRO A 126 -17.06 3.37 -7.19
N ARG A 127 -17.78 4.48 -7.07
CA ARG A 127 -18.77 4.89 -8.06
C ARG A 127 -18.10 5.83 -9.04
N LEU A 128 -18.28 5.51 -10.32
CA LEU A 128 -17.90 6.39 -11.44
C LEU A 128 -18.85 7.55 -11.55
#